data_6c087c50f62ce693dbc5e8646b2c70fb
#
_entry.id   6c087c50f62ce693dbc5e8646b2c70fb
#
_cell.length_a   1.000
_cell.length_b   1.000
_cell.length_c   1.000
_cell.angle_alpha   90.00
_cell.angle_beta   90.00
_cell.angle_gamma   90.00
#
_symmetry.space_group_name_H-M   'P 1'
#
loop_
_entity.id
_entity.type
_entity.pdbx_description
1 polymer ?
#
loop_
_entity_poly.entity_id
_entity_poly.type
_entity_poly.pdbx_seq_one_letter_code
_entity_poly.pdbx_strand_id
1 'polypeptide(L)'
;MSPSKQCLVWGYVILSAAVCALVMAEEGPLIADMDTVFHKPPVDEKTRQPKGTCELVEGRFGKAVKFSFTTDSGGFFTGWRNPTANWDEYAGFSFWVKGDGSKTFGCLELIDGEDYGKRYGVPFSLADTEWRKVTVPWCDVIPEIPKGDLVDVRDGYKPSAFRNLWVGKFYYWRHYPQQSFCIDEIRLEKSIPVETKYCTPEVPGVARVVEKLKAGRPVTIVTMGDSLTDFNHWANKPVAWPKLLVEGLKKRYPNAEIALVNPAIGGTQLSQNLILMEQNVVPHKPDLVTVCFGYNDYDGGMRKAQWVKFLRFGVDRIRRLTEGRADVLLLTTCPAATRWEEMKELSEGAREVAAGKKTGLADVEAAFLKAGAGNKERLYCSDKVHLGPEGHALVAETVLDALK
;
A
#
# COMPACT_ATOMS: atom_id res chain seq x y z
N MET A 1 79.88 -29.66 -26.83
CA MET A 1 79.28 -30.58 -25.85
C MET A 1 79.11 -29.83 -24.54
N SER A 2 77.98 -29.35 -24.27
CA SER A 2 77.71 -28.64 -23.03
C SER A 2 76.25 -28.93 -22.63
N PRO A 3 75.92 -29.25 -21.37
CA PRO A 3 74.63 -29.62 -20.96
C PRO A 3 73.80 -28.39 -20.60
N SER A 4 72.58 -28.44 -21.02
CA SER A 4 71.50 -27.44 -20.75
C SER A 4 71.10 -27.37 -19.28
N LYS A 5 71.14 -26.18 -18.74
CA LYS A 5 70.55 -25.87 -17.39
C LYS A 5 69.05 -25.76 -17.48
N GLN A 6 68.34 -26.64 -16.80
CA GLN A 6 66.93 -26.49 -16.51
C GLN A 6 66.77 -25.53 -15.31
N CYS A 7 66.07 -24.39 -15.53
CA CYS A 7 65.62 -23.55 -14.47
C CYS A 7 64.21 -24.04 -13.97
N LEU A 8 64.16 -24.51 -12.71
CA LEU A 8 62.92 -24.75 -12.00
C LEU A 8 62.39 -23.39 -11.51
N VAL A 9 61.24 -22.97 -12.02
CA VAL A 9 60.47 -21.83 -11.48
C VAL A 9 59.49 -22.38 -10.46
N TRP A 10 59.68 -22.03 -9.19
CA TRP A 10 58.75 -22.29 -8.11
C TRP A 10 57.71 -21.20 -8.16
N GLY A 11 56.49 -21.54 -8.60
CA GLY A 11 55.32 -20.65 -8.47
C GLY A 11 54.76 -20.70 -7.05
N TYR A 12 54.88 -19.60 -6.33
CA TYR A 12 54.14 -19.41 -5.09
C TYR A 12 52.67 -19.09 -5.42
N VAL A 13 51.78 -20.05 -5.16
CA VAL A 13 50.33 -19.79 -5.15
C VAL A 13 50.02 -19.14 -3.80
N ILE A 14 49.79 -17.82 -3.80
CA ILE A 14 49.25 -17.13 -2.66
C ILE A 14 47.74 -17.37 -2.67
N LEU A 15 47.25 -18.29 -1.83
CA LEU A 15 45.86 -18.41 -1.50
C LEU A 15 45.47 -17.19 -0.62
N SER A 16 44.89 -16.16 -1.22
CA SER A 16 44.21 -15.10 -0.47
C SER A 16 42.89 -15.65 0.05
N ALA A 17 42.87 -16.13 1.28
CA ALA A 17 41.62 -16.37 2.01
C ALA A 17 40.94 -15.03 2.27
N ALA A 18 39.96 -14.69 1.43
CA ALA A 18 39.02 -13.60 1.74
C ALA A 18 38.19 -14.06 2.94
N VAL A 19 38.56 -13.61 4.12
CA VAL A 19 37.73 -13.69 5.32
C VAL A 19 36.60 -12.72 5.08
N CYS A 20 35.44 -13.20 4.58
CA CYS A 20 34.17 -12.51 4.70
C CYS A 20 33.85 -12.46 6.20
N ALA A 21 34.27 -11.38 6.86
CA ALA A 21 33.73 -11.04 8.14
C ALA A 21 32.22 -10.81 7.92
N LEU A 22 31.37 -11.78 8.29
CA LEU A 22 29.98 -11.52 8.55
C LEU A 22 29.97 -10.45 9.67
N VAL A 23 29.77 -9.20 9.29
CA VAL A 23 29.38 -8.17 10.24
C VAL A 23 27.99 -8.59 10.69
N MET A 24 27.93 -9.29 11.82
CA MET A 24 26.65 -9.52 12.52
C MET A 24 26.07 -8.13 12.75
N ALA A 25 25.00 -7.81 12.05
CA ALA A 25 24.30 -6.56 12.28
C ALA A 25 23.94 -6.52 13.77
N GLU A 26 24.43 -5.50 14.47
CA GLU A 26 24.16 -5.33 15.90
C GLU A 26 22.65 -5.23 16.07
N GLU A 27 22.06 -6.21 16.73
CA GLU A 27 20.61 -6.22 16.97
C GLU A 27 20.22 -4.99 17.78
N GLY A 28 19.20 -4.28 17.31
CA GLY A 28 18.66 -3.13 18.04
C GLY A 28 17.91 -3.56 19.31
N PRO A 29 17.55 -2.62 20.18
CA PRO A 29 16.84 -2.93 21.41
C PRO A 29 15.45 -3.49 21.15
N LEU A 30 15.00 -4.38 22.04
CA LEU A 30 13.61 -4.85 22.05
C LEU A 30 12.65 -3.71 22.37
N ILE A 31 11.59 -3.61 21.58
CA ILE A 31 10.40 -2.81 21.88
C ILE A 31 9.51 -3.63 22.83
N ALA A 32 9.30 -4.92 22.52
CA ALA A 32 8.57 -5.88 23.32
C ALA A 32 9.10 -7.29 23.07
N ASP A 33 9.32 -8.04 24.14
CA ASP A 33 9.73 -9.46 24.11
C ASP A 33 8.56 -10.41 23.77
N MET A 34 7.33 -9.98 24.00
CA MET A 34 6.12 -10.76 23.86
C MET A 34 6.02 -11.96 24.83
N ASP A 35 6.82 -11.98 25.89
CA ASP A 35 6.79 -13.00 26.95
C ASP A 35 5.66 -12.78 27.96
N THR A 36 4.88 -11.70 27.82
CA THR A 36 3.73 -11.38 28.66
C THR A 36 2.55 -10.90 27.81
N VAL A 37 1.32 -11.13 28.29
CA VAL A 37 0.10 -10.65 27.63
C VAL A 37 -0.31 -9.31 28.24
N PHE A 38 -0.22 -8.24 27.48
CA PHE A 38 -0.70 -6.91 27.87
C PHE A 38 -2.00 -6.52 27.19
N HIS A 39 -2.33 -7.21 26.10
CA HIS A 39 -3.37 -6.81 25.18
C HIS A 39 -4.75 -7.20 25.70
N LYS A 40 -5.69 -6.27 25.55
CA LYS A 40 -7.12 -6.49 25.80
C LYS A 40 -7.81 -6.80 24.49
N PRO A 41 -8.63 -7.84 24.42
CA PRO A 41 -9.36 -8.18 23.20
C PRO A 41 -10.36 -7.10 22.82
N PRO A 42 -10.62 -6.92 21.51
CA PRO A 42 -11.72 -6.10 21.08
C PRO A 42 -13.04 -6.68 21.57
N VAL A 43 -13.99 -5.83 21.91
CA VAL A 43 -15.32 -6.24 22.37
C VAL A 43 -16.39 -5.84 21.37
N ASP A 44 -17.42 -6.63 21.30
CA ASP A 44 -18.64 -6.28 20.58
C ASP A 44 -19.39 -5.19 21.33
N GLU A 45 -19.74 -4.11 20.67
CA GLU A 45 -20.38 -2.95 21.30
C GLU A 45 -21.75 -3.28 21.88
N LYS A 46 -22.51 -4.17 21.22
CA LYS A 46 -23.88 -4.54 21.59
C LYS A 46 -23.91 -5.62 22.67
N THR A 47 -23.15 -6.69 22.44
CA THR A 47 -23.19 -7.85 23.32
C THR A 47 -22.17 -7.76 24.47
N ARG A 48 -21.20 -6.84 24.36
CA ARG A 48 -20.07 -6.68 25.30
C ARG A 48 -19.18 -7.92 25.40
N GLN A 49 -19.31 -8.87 24.48
CA GLN A 49 -18.51 -10.09 24.45
C GLN A 49 -17.17 -9.84 23.74
N PRO A 50 -16.08 -10.47 24.16
CA PRO A 50 -14.81 -10.42 23.46
C PRO A 50 -14.93 -10.98 22.04
N LYS A 51 -14.33 -10.31 21.07
CA LYS A 51 -14.24 -10.74 19.67
C LYS A 51 -13.01 -11.62 19.41
N GLY A 52 -12.29 -12.01 20.43
CA GLY A 52 -11.09 -12.82 20.32
C GLY A 52 -10.42 -13.04 21.68
N THR A 53 -9.32 -13.80 21.65
CA THR A 53 -8.48 -14.09 22.81
C THR A 53 -7.01 -13.82 22.49
N CYS A 54 -6.23 -13.50 23.51
CA CYS A 54 -4.77 -13.50 23.43
C CYS A 54 -4.20 -14.34 24.57
N GLU A 55 -3.24 -15.20 24.26
CA GLU A 55 -2.66 -16.15 25.18
C GLU A 55 -1.15 -16.33 24.94
N LEU A 56 -0.41 -16.73 25.97
CA LEU A 56 0.99 -17.09 25.81
C LEU A 56 1.10 -18.51 25.25
N VAL A 57 1.95 -18.65 24.26
CA VAL A 57 2.32 -19.93 23.64
C VAL A 57 3.83 -20.07 23.60
N GLU A 58 4.33 -21.22 23.17
CA GLU A 58 5.75 -21.40 22.88
C GLU A 58 6.14 -20.51 21.69
N GLY A 59 7.15 -19.67 21.88
CA GLY A 59 7.64 -18.70 20.92
C GLY A 59 8.80 -19.22 20.07
N ARG A 60 9.31 -18.32 19.25
CA ARG A 60 10.62 -18.52 18.61
C ARG A 60 11.76 -18.30 19.62
N PHE A 61 11.56 -17.33 20.51
CA PHE A 61 12.47 -16.97 21.58
C PHE A 61 11.69 -16.94 22.90
N GLY A 62 11.72 -18.01 23.71
CA GLY A 62 10.94 -18.06 24.93
C GLY A 62 9.45 -18.23 24.71
N LYS A 63 8.66 -17.23 25.04
CA LYS A 63 7.21 -17.20 24.80
C LYS A 63 6.87 -16.25 23.65
N ALA A 64 5.66 -16.38 23.16
CA ALA A 64 5.05 -15.49 22.17
C ALA A 64 3.58 -15.25 22.54
N VAL A 65 3.01 -14.16 22.05
CA VAL A 65 1.57 -13.91 22.19
C VAL A 65 0.83 -14.39 20.96
N LYS A 66 -0.10 -15.32 21.16
CA LYS A 66 -1.06 -15.75 20.13
C LYS A 66 -2.31 -14.91 20.23
N PHE A 67 -2.67 -14.29 19.11
CA PHE A 67 -3.90 -13.53 18.91
C PHE A 67 -4.88 -14.37 18.11
N SER A 68 -6.10 -14.55 18.61
CA SER A 68 -7.14 -15.31 17.93
C SER A 68 -8.41 -14.47 17.80
N PHE A 69 -8.87 -14.25 16.57
CA PHE A 69 -10.11 -13.55 16.28
C PHE A 69 -11.21 -14.56 16.00
N THR A 70 -12.26 -14.52 16.81
CA THR A 70 -13.38 -15.49 16.78
C THR A 70 -14.60 -14.96 16.04
N THR A 71 -14.54 -13.73 15.52
CA THR A 71 -15.63 -13.09 14.81
C THR A 71 -15.20 -12.57 13.45
N ASP A 72 -16.14 -12.43 12.54
CA ASP A 72 -15.97 -11.87 11.20
C ASP A 72 -16.10 -10.33 11.22
N SER A 73 -15.43 -9.66 12.14
CA SER A 73 -15.46 -8.20 12.30
C SER A 73 -14.06 -7.64 12.48
N GLY A 74 -13.86 -6.37 12.10
CA GLY A 74 -12.65 -5.62 12.40
C GLY A 74 -12.48 -5.39 13.90
N GLY A 75 -11.29 -5.03 14.30
CA GLY A 75 -10.98 -4.66 15.66
C GLY A 75 -9.52 -4.93 16.04
N PHE A 76 -9.12 -4.38 17.17
CA PHE A 76 -7.76 -4.43 17.67
C PHE A 76 -7.70 -4.92 19.10
N PHE A 77 -6.69 -5.75 19.38
CA PHE A 77 -6.21 -5.97 20.72
C PHE A 77 -5.41 -4.75 21.16
N THR A 78 -5.82 -4.11 22.25
CA THR A 78 -5.29 -2.83 22.73
C THR A 78 -4.63 -2.96 24.09
N GLY A 79 -3.92 -1.95 24.55
CA GLY A 79 -3.44 -1.82 25.92
C GLY A 79 -1.93 -1.86 26.11
N TRP A 80 -1.14 -2.20 25.08
CA TRP A 80 0.31 -2.10 25.18
C TRP A 80 0.75 -0.65 24.94
N ARG A 81 1.65 -0.16 25.77
CA ARG A 81 2.24 1.18 25.65
C ARG A 81 3.75 1.08 25.56
N ASN A 82 4.33 1.81 24.65
CA ASN A 82 5.77 1.95 24.58
C ASN A 82 6.30 2.76 25.78
N PRO A 83 7.15 2.20 26.64
CA PRO A 83 7.87 2.97 27.64
C PRO A 83 9.06 3.65 26.99
N THR A 84 8.96 4.89 26.59
CA THR A 84 10.06 5.84 26.34
C THR A 84 11.36 5.27 25.76
N ALA A 85 11.35 4.74 24.53
CA ALA A 85 12.59 4.52 23.78
C ALA A 85 12.80 5.65 22.76
N ASN A 86 14.05 5.98 22.47
CA ASN A 86 14.38 6.89 21.37
C ASN A 86 14.39 6.09 20.05
N TRP A 87 13.27 6.05 19.37
CA TRP A 87 13.13 5.31 18.11
C TRP A 87 13.64 6.09 16.90
N ASP A 88 13.87 7.41 17.06
CA ASP A 88 14.26 8.29 15.95
C ASP A 88 15.65 7.97 15.37
N GLU A 89 16.48 7.26 16.15
CA GLU A 89 17.84 6.86 15.71
C GLU A 89 17.86 5.56 14.91
N TYR A 90 16.70 4.93 14.70
CA TYR A 90 16.57 3.64 14.01
C TYR A 90 15.92 3.80 12.65
N ALA A 91 16.21 2.87 11.73
CA ALA A 91 15.66 2.87 10.39
C ALA A 91 14.21 2.32 10.31
N GLY A 92 13.78 1.65 11.37
CA GLY A 92 12.48 0.99 11.45
C GLY A 92 12.45 -0.04 12.56
N PHE A 93 11.60 -1.03 12.42
CA PHE A 93 11.49 -2.14 13.37
C PHE A 93 11.26 -3.48 12.65
N SER A 94 11.41 -4.55 13.38
CA SER A 94 11.06 -5.89 12.94
C SER A 94 10.30 -6.64 14.03
N PHE A 95 9.61 -7.69 13.63
CA PHE A 95 8.97 -8.64 14.53
C PHE A 95 8.89 -10.01 13.86
N TRP A 96 8.74 -11.05 14.69
CA TRP A 96 8.49 -12.38 14.19
C TRP A 96 6.99 -12.67 14.20
N VAL A 97 6.51 -13.30 13.12
CA VAL A 97 5.12 -13.72 12.99
C VAL A 97 5.06 -15.17 12.55
N LYS A 98 4.12 -15.91 13.13
CA LYS A 98 3.69 -17.23 12.71
C LYS A 98 2.21 -17.17 12.43
N GLY A 99 1.83 -17.27 11.16
CA GLY A 99 0.45 -17.21 10.70
C GLY A 99 -0.26 -18.55 10.83
N ASP A 100 -1.50 -18.57 10.38
CA ASP A 100 -2.37 -19.77 10.37
C ASP A 100 -2.44 -20.47 8.99
N GLY A 101 -1.63 -20.04 8.03
CA GLY A 101 -1.62 -20.57 6.67
C GLY A 101 -2.71 -20.00 5.76
N SER A 102 -3.53 -19.09 6.28
CA SER A 102 -4.58 -18.44 5.49
C SER A 102 -4.00 -17.40 4.53
N LYS A 103 -4.79 -17.04 3.51
CA LYS A 103 -4.45 -15.93 2.60
C LYS A 103 -4.87 -14.57 3.15
N THR A 104 -5.03 -14.46 4.46
CA THR A 104 -5.43 -13.23 5.13
C THR A 104 -4.24 -12.47 5.67
N PHE A 105 -4.51 -11.32 6.26
CA PHE A 105 -3.50 -10.44 6.83
C PHE A 105 -3.86 -10.10 8.28
N GLY A 106 -2.85 -10.02 9.13
CA GLY A 106 -2.90 -9.30 10.38
C GLY A 106 -2.41 -7.87 10.16
N CYS A 107 -2.53 -7.03 11.17
CA CYS A 107 -1.92 -5.70 11.15
C CYS A 107 -1.43 -5.27 12.54
N LEU A 108 -0.37 -4.47 12.53
CA LEU A 108 -0.02 -3.62 13.64
C LEU A 108 -0.55 -2.22 13.37
N GLU A 109 -1.05 -1.58 14.41
CA GLU A 109 -1.46 -0.19 14.39
C GLU A 109 -0.66 0.58 15.42
N LEU A 110 0.20 1.50 14.93
CA LEU A 110 0.98 2.38 15.79
C LEU A 110 0.22 3.68 15.98
N ILE A 111 0.15 4.14 17.24
CA ILE A 111 -0.61 5.34 17.59
C ILE A 111 0.33 6.39 18.16
N ASP A 112 0.31 7.59 17.55
CA ASP A 112 1.07 8.75 18.00
C ASP A 112 0.44 9.32 19.26
N GLY A 113 1.22 9.37 20.32
CA GLY A 113 0.74 9.83 21.61
C GLY A 113 -0.42 8.99 22.15
N GLU A 114 -1.49 9.64 22.56
CA GLU A 114 -2.75 9.05 23.01
C GLU A 114 -3.93 9.37 22.06
N ASP A 115 -3.65 10.02 20.93
CA ASP A 115 -4.66 10.42 19.95
C ASP A 115 -4.88 9.30 18.93
N TYR A 116 -5.98 8.57 19.07
CA TYR A 116 -6.38 7.54 18.11
C TYR A 116 -6.59 8.09 16.68
N GLY A 117 -6.81 9.39 16.53
CA GLY A 117 -6.85 10.05 15.23
C GLY A 117 -5.52 10.03 14.49
N LYS A 118 -4.40 9.82 15.20
CA LYS A 118 -3.04 9.77 14.67
C LYS A 118 -2.51 8.33 14.70
N ARG A 119 -3.04 7.49 13.83
CA ARG A 119 -2.69 6.08 13.76
C ARG A 119 -2.12 5.69 12.41
N TYR A 120 -1.27 4.69 12.42
CA TYR A 120 -0.48 4.24 11.29
C TYR A 120 -0.56 2.72 11.16
N GLY A 121 -0.82 2.23 9.97
CA GLY A 121 -1.03 0.82 9.72
C GLY A 121 0.19 0.11 9.13
N VAL A 122 0.44 -1.11 9.60
CA VAL A 122 1.46 -2.02 9.09
C VAL A 122 0.82 -3.40 8.91
N PRO A 123 0.48 -3.79 7.68
CA PRO A 123 -0.07 -5.12 7.40
C PRO A 123 1.03 -6.18 7.34
N PHE A 124 0.67 -7.42 7.62
CA PHE A 124 1.53 -8.58 7.42
C PHE A 124 0.73 -9.82 7.03
N SER A 125 1.28 -10.63 6.14
CA SER A 125 0.64 -11.86 5.64
C SER A 125 0.61 -12.94 6.72
N LEU A 126 -0.46 -13.74 6.76
CA LEU A 126 -0.64 -14.91 7.63
C LEU A 126 -0.41 -16.24 6.89
N ALA A 127 0.08 -16.19 5.65
CA ALA A 127 0.23 -17.38 4.82
C ALA A 127 1.29 -18.38 5.33
N ASP A 128 2.29 -17.90 6.08
CA ASP A 128 3.36 -18.74 6.60
C ASP A 128 2.98 -19.34 7.94
N THR A 129 3.03 -20.67 8.05
CA THR A 129 2.81 -21.41 9.31
C THR A 129 4.09 -21.61 10.12
N GLU A 130 5.23 -21.24 9.56
CA GLU A 130 6.51 -21.17 10.25
C GLU A 130 6.84 -19.73 10.65
N TRP A 131 7.73 -19.57 11.62
CA TRP A 131 8.16 -18.27 12.06
C TRP A 131 8.88 -17.49 10.95
N ARG A 132 8.35 -16.31 10.62
CA ARG A 132 8.91 -15.39 9.62
C ARG A 132 9.21 -14.03 10.24
N LYS A 133 10.39 -13.49 9.97
CA LYS A 133 10.73 -12.11 10.34
C LYS A 133 10.06 -11.13 9.37
N VAL A 134 9.30 -10.20 9.89
CA VAL A 134 8.76 -9.04 9.16
C VAL A 134 9.61 -7.83 9.52
N THR A 135 10.12 -7.15 8.51
CA THR A 135 10.97 -5.95 8.68
C THR A 135 10.26 -4.76 8.07
N VAL A 136 10.10 -3.70 8.84
CA VAL A 136 9.30 -2.52 8.48
C VAL A 136 10.15 -1.26 8.59
N PRO A 137 10.58 -0.69 7.46
CA PRO A 137 11.21 0.63 7.47
C PRO A 137 10.18 1.70 7.82
N TRP A 138 10.60 2.79 8.46
CA TRP A 138 9.66 3.85 8.83
C TRP A 138 8.88 4.42 7.64
N CYS A 139 9.45 4.41 6.43
CA CYS A 139 8.75 4.85 5.23
C CYS A 139 7.56 3.94 4.83
N ASP A 140 7.43 2.75 5.38
CA ASP A 140 6.31 1.83 5.14
C ASP A 140 5.29 1.81 6.30
N VAL A 141 5.49 2.64 7.30
CA VAL A 141 4.51 2.95 8.36
C VAL A 141 3.63 4.10 7.87
N ILE A 142 2.42 3.78 7.42
CA ILE A 142 1.57 4.69 6.64
C ILE A 142 0.43 5.20 7.51
N PRO A 143 0.18 6.53 7.56
CA PRO A 143 -0.98 7.06 8.26
C PRO A 143 -2.27 6.49 7.68
N GLU A 144 -3.13 5.97 8.54
CA GLU A 144 -4.40 5.34 8.14
C GLU A 144 -5.38 6.36 7.62
N ILE A 145 -5.50 7.48 8.32
CA ILE A 145 -6.35 8.62 7.94
C ILE A 145 -5.49 9.87 8.07
N PRO A 146 -4.80 10.30 7.01
CA PRO A 146 -4.03 11.55 7.07
C PRO A 146 -5.01 12.72 7.15
N LYS A 147 -4.95 13.44 8.25
CA LYS A 147 -5.61 14.74 8.41
C LYS A 147 -4.56 15.84 8.26
N GLY A 148 -4.98 17.06 7.99
CA GLY A 148 -4.17 18.17 7.54
C GLY A 148 -2.79 18.37 8.18
N ASP A 149 -2.64 18.06 9.44
CA ASP A 149 -1.41 18.19 10.21
C ASP A 149 -0.65 16.87 10.43
N LEU A 150 -1.17 15.73 9.94
CA LEU A 150 -0.44 14.48 9.99
C LEU A 150 0.73 14.55 9.01
N VAL A 151 1.92 14.55 9.59
CA VAL A 151 3.16 14.59 8.85
C VAL A 151 3.41 13.22 8.22
N ASP A 152 3.82 13.22 6.97
CA ASP A 152 4.37 12.03 6.33
C ASP A 152 5.57 11.53 7.14
N VAL A 153 5.59 10.24 7.46
CA VAL A 153 6.67 9.58 8.22
C VAL A 153 8.06 9.88 7.66
N ARG A 154 8.17 10.30 6.40
CA ARG A 154 9.43 10.62 5.73
C ARG A 154 9.86 12.08 5.87
N ASP A 155 8.98 12.96 6.34
CA ASP A 155 9.20 14.42 6.38
C ASP A 155 9.46 14.95 7.79
N GLY A 156 10.28 14.27 8.57
CA GLY A 156 10.60 14.68 9.94
C GLY A 156 9.63 14.11 10.97
N TYR A 157 8.88 13.09 10.61
CA TYR A 157 8.12 12.29 11.55
C TYR A 157 9.06 11.73 12.63
N LYS A 158 8.57 11.69 13.86
CA LYS A 158 9.32 11.21 15.02
C LYS A 158 8.75 9.88 15.49
N PRO A 159 9.33 8.72 15.11
CA PRO A 159 8.91 7.41 15.60
C PRO A 159 8.82 7.33 17.12
N SER A 160 9.64 8.10 17.84
CA SER A 160 9.57 8.23 19.30
C SER A 160 8.27 8.85 19.84
N ALA A 161 7.41 9.39 18.98
CA ALA A 161 6.08 9.87 19.37
C ALA A 161 5.07 8.74 19.54
N PHE A 162 5.31 7.55 18.98
CA PHE A 162 4.45 6.39 19.19
C PHE A 162 4.38 6.00 20.65
N ARG A 163 3.18 5.72 21.15
CA ARG A 163 2.92 5.34 22.55
C ARG A 163 2.15 4.05 22.70
N ASN A 164 1.44 3.64 21.65
CA ASN A 164 0.67 2.41 21.62
C ASN A 164 0.98 1.62 20.35
N LEU A 165 1.01 0.30 20.51
CA LEU A 165 1.09 -0.66 19.43
C LEU A 165 -0.05 -1.64 19.61
N TRP A 166 -1.06 -1.54 18.74
CA TRP A 166 -2.22 -2.40 18.73
C TRP A 166 -2.07 -3.49 17.67
N VAL A 167 -2.73 -4.60 17.87
CA VAL A 167 -2.65 -5.76 16.99
C VAL A 167 -4.05 -6.14 16.53
N GLY A 168 -4.27 -6.27 15.23
CA GLY A 168 -5.63 -6.58 14.84
C GLY A 168 -5.94 -6.69 13.34
N LYS A 169 -7.14 -6.22 13.03
CA LYS A 169 -7.72 -6.18 11.68
C LYS A 169 -8.27 -4.78 11.42
N PHE A 170 -7.90 -4.17 10.28
CA PHE A 170 -8.35 -2.83 9.92
C PHE A 170 -9.87 -2.73 9.75
N TYR A 171 -10.49 -1.67 10.25
CA TYR A 171 -11.94 -1.44 10.16
C TYR A 171 -12.46 -1.22 8.74
N TYR A 172 -11.63 -0.72 7.82
CA TYR A 172 -11.98 -0.49 6.42
C TYR A 172 -11.73 -1.71 5.52
N TRP A 173 -11.38 -2.85 6.08
CA TRP A 173 -11.20 -4.07 5.34
C TRP A 173 -12.55 -4.63 4.87
N ARG A 174 -12.60 -5.21 3.66
CA ARG A 174 -13.84 -5.80 3.14
C ARG A 174 -14.22 -7.11 3.79
N HIS A 175 -13.23 -7.88 4.19
CA HIS A 175 -13.40 -9.19 4.78
C HIS A 175 -12.63 -9.27 6.07
N TYR A 176 -13.30 -9.72 7.11
CA TYR A 176 -12.75 -9.89 8.45
C TYR A 176 -12.87 -11.35 8.89
N PRO A 177 -12.23 -12.30 8.17
CA PRO A 177 -12.34 -13.72 8.53
C PRO A 177 -11.82 -13.94 9.94
N GLN A 178 -12.31 -15.01 10.55
CA GLN A 178 -11.69 -15.56 11.75
C GLN A 178 -10.25 -15.93 11.36
N GLN A 179 -9.32 -15.61 12.22
CA GLN A 179 -7.89 -15.84 11.98
C GLN A 179 -7.13 -15.90 13.28
N SER A 180 -5.98 -16.56 13.28
CA SER A 180 -5.07 -16.56 14.42
C SER A 180 -3.62 -16.45 13.95
N PHE A 181 -2.80 -15.83 14.78
CA PHE A 181 -1.36 -15.69 14.51
C PHE A 181 -0.61 -15.44 15.82
N CYS A 182 0.67 -15.73 15.81
CA CYS A 182 1.55 -15.42 16.93
C CYS A 182 2.50 -14.29 16.54
N ILE A 183 2.80 -13.42 17.51
CA ILE A 183 3.84 -12.39 17.39
C ILE A 183 4.85 -12.64 18.48
N ASP A 184 6.13 -12.49 18.12
CA ASP A 184 7.27 -12.62 19.00
C ASP A 184 8.31 -11.55 18.70
N GLU A 185 9.07 -11.14 19.69
CA GLU A 185 10.15 -10.14 19.63
C GLU A 185 9.92 -8.98 18.64
N ILE A 186 9.35 -7.89 19.14
CA ILE A 186 9.31 -6.63 18.38
C ILE A 186 10.57 -5.83 18.72
N ARG A 187 11.39 -5.51 17.70
CA ARG A 187 12.73 -4.97 17.88
C ARG A 187 12.99 -3.79 16.94
N LEU A 188 13.68 -2.78 17.44
CA LEU A 188 14.17 -1.69 16.59
C LEU A 188 15.32 -2.17 15.69
N GLU A 189 15.42 -1.63 14.49
CA GLU A 189 16.45 -2.00 13.52
C GLU A 189 17.28 -0.75 13.14
N LYS A 190 18.59 -0.82 13.34
CA LYS A 190 19.52 0.27 13.01
C LYS A 190 19.60 0.55 11.50
N SER A 191 19.42 -0.47 10.69
CA SER A 191 19.53 -0.39 9.25
C SER A 191 18.50 -1.32 8.59
N ILE A 192 17.72 -0.78 7.68
CA ILE A 192 16.79 -1.54 6.85
C ILE A 192 17.01 -1.10 5.40
N PRO A 193 17.49 -1.99 4.52
CA PRO A 193 17.64 -1.64 3.12
C PRO A 193 16.27 -1.44 2.48
N VAL A 194 16.04 -0.26 1.91
CA VAL A 194 14.85 0.05 1.11
C VAL A 194 15.24 0.05 -0.36
N GLU A 195 14.67 -0.86 -1.12
CA GLU A 195 14.94 -0.96 -2.55
C GLU A 195 14.30 0.23 -3.29
N THR A 196 15.11 1.10 -3.84
CA THR A 196 14.65 2.32 -4.54
C THR A 196 14.93 2.31 -6.04
N LYS A 197 15.62 1.31 -6.57
CA LYS A 197 16.00 1.26 -8.00
C LYS A 197 14.78 1.33 -8.93
N TYR A 198 13.64 0.82 -8.48
CA TYR A 198 12.41 0.84 -9.27
C TYR A 198 11.64 2.17 -9.21
N CYS A 199 11.98 3.08 -8.28
CA CYS A 199 11.27 4.35 -8.14
C CYS A 199 11.41 5.27 -9.37
N THR A 200 12.48 5.09 -10.15
CA THR A 200 12.66 5.74 -11.45
C THR A 200 12.41 4.72 -12.56
N PRO A 201 11.36 4.87 -13.39
CA PRO A 201 11.07 3.91 -14.43
C PRO A 201 12.07 4.05 -15.59
N GLU A 202 12.49 2.93 -16.15
CA GLU A 202 13.29 2.90 -17.39
C GLU A 202 12.48 3.39 -18.57
N VAL A 203 11.20 2.98 -18.63
CA VAL A 203 10.25 3.38 -19.67
C VAL A 203 9.17 4.26 -19.03
N PRO A 204 9.04 5.52 -19.46
CA PRO A 204 8.08 6.45 -18.86
C PRO A 204 6.63 6.16 -19.28
N GLY A 205 5.70 6.65 -18.48
CA GLY A 205 4.27 6.59 -18.78
C GLY A 205 3.69 5.19 -18.66
N VAL A 206 2.93 4.80 -19.66
CA VAL A 206 2.22 3.52 -19.77
C VAL A 206 2.66 2.74 -21.01
N ALA A 207 3.86 3.05 -21.53
CA ALA A 207 4.29 2.52 -22.82
C ALA A 207 4.47 1.00 -22.82
N ARG A 208 4.90 0.40 -21.69
CA ARG A 208 5.06 -1.06 -21.60
C ARG A 208 3.74 -1.81 -21.70
N VAL A 209 2.70 -1.31 -20.98
CA VAL A 209 1.37 -1.94 -21.06
C VAL A 209 0.75 -1.74 -22.43
N VAL A 210 0.92 -0.57 -23.05
CA VAL A 210 0.45 -0.29 -24.42
C VAL A 210 1.14 -1.21 -25.44
N GLU A 211 2.44 -1.41 -25.31
CA GLU A 211 3.18 -2.36 -26.16
C GLU A 211 2.65 -3.81 -26.01
N LYS A 212 2.38 -4.26 -24.77
CA LYS A 212 1.77 -5.58 -24.53
C LYS A 212 0.41 -5.69 -25.19
N LEU A 213 -0.45 -4.67 -25.05
CA LEU A 213 -1.78 -4.63 -25.66
C LEU A 213 -1.69 -4.72 -27.20
N LYS A 214 -0.82 -3.92 -27.82
CA LYS A 214 -0.57 -3.94 -29.27
C LYS A 214 -0.05 -5.29 -29.77
N ALA A 215 0.78 -5.94 -28.96
CA ALA A 215 1.33 -7.25 -29.27
C ALA A 215 0.37 -8.43 -29.00
N GLY A 216 -0.86 -8.18 -28.54
CA GLY A 216 -1.82 -9.23 -28.19
C GLY A 216 -1.40 -10.07 -26.98
N ARG A 217 -0.51 -9.58 -26.13
CA ARG A 217 -0.04 -10.30 -24.93
C ARG A 217 -1.03 -10.13 -23.78
N PRO A 218 -1.09 -11.09 -22.84
CA PRO A 218 -1.91 -10.97 -21.64
C PRO A 218 -1.52 -9.74 -20.82
N VAL A 219 -2.54 -9.01 -20.33
CA VAL A 219 -2.40 -7.81 -19.50
C VAL A 219 -3.29 -7.91 -18.27
N THR A 220 -2.73 -7.67 -17.09
CA THR A 220 -3.47 -7.54 -15.84
C THR A 220 -3.55 -6.08 -15.43
N ILE A 221 -4.77 -5.56 -15.31
CA ILE A 221 -5.06 -4.19 -14.86
C ILE A 221 -5.64 -4.24 -13.45
N VAL A 222 -5.01 -3.51 -12.52
CA VAL A 222 -5.52 -3.30 -11.17
C VAL A 222 -6.01 -1.87 -11.04
N THR A 223 -7.29 -1.70 -10.67
CA THR A 223 -7.90 -0.37 -10.52
C THR A 223 -8.06 -0.01 -9.03
N MET A 224 -7.06 0.68 -8.47
CA MET A 224 -7.12 1.24 -7.12
C MET A 224 -8.02 2.47 -7.11
N GLY A 225 -8.87 2.57 -6.10
CA GLY A 225 -9.77 3.69 -5.97
C GLY A 225 -10.71 3.60 -4.76
N ASP A 226 -11.53 4.61 -4.63
CA ASP A 226 -12.59 4.72 -3.62
C ASP A 226 -13.96 4.31 -4.18
N SER A 227 -15.06 4.89 -3.64
CA SER A 227 -16.43 4.61 -4.08
C SER A 227 -16.69 4.90 -5.55
N LEU A 228 -15.91 5.79 -6.19
CA LEU A 228 -16.07 6.10 -7.62
C LEU A 228 -15.55 4.95 -8.52
N THR A 229 -14.81 4.02 -7.95
CA THR A 229 -14.17 2.90 -8.65
C THR A 229 -14.68 1.55 -8.17
N ASP A 230 -15.18 1.44 -6.94
CA ASP A 230 -15.57 0.21 -6.26
C ASP A 230 -16.80 -0.45 -6.90
N PHE A 231 -16.66 -1.69 -7.43
CA PHE A 231 -17.77 -2.46 -8.02
C PHE A 231 -18.91 -2.77 -7.05
N ASN A 232 -18.66 -2.77 -5.75
CA ASN A 232 -19.68 -3.08 -4.75
C ASN A 232 -20.49 -1.83 -4.34
N HIS A 233 -20.02 -0.65 -4.71
CA HIS A 233 -20.73 0.59 -4.40
C HIS A 233 -22.05 0.67 -5.20
N TRP A 234 -23.11 1.14 -4.58
CA TRP A 234 -24.44 1.16 -5.17
C TRP A 234 -24.52 1.92 -6.50
N ALA A 235 -23.80 3.04 -6.62
CA ALA A 235 -23.78 3.86 -7.82
C ALA A 235 -23.10 3.17 -9.03
N ASN A 236 -22.18 2.24 -8.78
CA ASN A 236 -21.37 1.59 -9.81
C ASN A 236 -21.97 0.23 -10.26
N LYS A 237 -23.03 -0.24 -9.61
CA LYS A 237 -23.65 -1.53 -9.96
C LYS A 237 -24.21 -1.55 -11.38
N PRO A 238 -24.92 -0.51 -11.87
CA PRO A 238 -25.39 -0.48 -13.25
C PRO A 238 -24.26 -0.35 -14.26
N VAL A 239 -23.31 0.55 -14.01
CA VAL A 239 -22.17 0.88 -14.88
C VAL A 239 -20.99 1.24 -14.03
N ALA A 240 -19.80 0.75 -14.39
CA ALA A 240 -18.55 1.10 -13.71
C ALA A 240 -17.46 1.38 -14.75
N TRP A 241 -16.77 2.50 -14.63
CA TRP A 241 -15.74 2.93 -15.58
C TRP A 241 -14.63 1.88 -15.83
N PRO A 242 -14.17 1.06 -14.85
CA PRO A 242 -13.16 0.07 -15.12
C PRO A 242 -13.65 -1.06 -16.04
N LYS A 243 -14.94 -1.40 -15.98
CA LYS A 243 -15.55 -2.39 -16.92
C LYS A 243 -15.63 -1.82 -18.33
N LEU A 244 -16.11 -0.57 -18.46
CA LEU A 244 -16.16 0.14 -19.75
C LEU A 244 -14.77 0.31 -20.36
N LEU A 245 -13.75 0.58 -19.54
CA LEU A 245 -12.35 0.63 -19.99
C LEU A 245 -11.94 -0.71 -20.63
N VAL A 246 -12.18 -1.85 -19.96
CA VAL A 246 -11.82 -3.15 -20.51
C VAL A 246 -12.59 -3.46 -21.80
N GLU A 247 -13.86 -3.09 -21.89
CA GLU A 247 -14.65 -3.22 -23.12
C GLU A 247 -14.04 -2.37 -24.26
N GLY A 248 -13.65 -1.16 -23.97
CA GLY A 248 -12.97 -0.27 -24.93
C GLY A 248 -11.60 -0.81 -25.36
N LEU A 249 -10.82 -1.32 -24.42
CA LEU A 249 -9.52 -1.93 -24.72
C LEU A 249 -9.66 -3.20 -25.57
N LYS A 250 -10.63 -4.06 -25.30
CA LYS A 250 -10.92 -5.26 -26.13
C LYS A 250 -11.33 -4.90 -27.56
N LYS A 251 -12.09 -3.81 -27.73
CA LYS A 251 -12.43 -3.30 -29.08
C LYS A 251 -11.19 -2.77 -29.80
N ARG A 252 -10.30 -2.05 -29.09
CA ARG A 252 -9.08 -1.45 -29.66
C ARG A 252 -7.97 -2.48 -29.92
N TYR A 253 -7.84 -3.47 -29.02
CA TYR A 253 -6.82 -4.51 -29.03
C TYR A 253 -7.46 -5.90 -28.94
N PRO A 254 -8.13 -6.37 -30.00
CA PRO A 254 -8.98 -7.58 -29.96
C PRO A 254 -8.21 -8.88 -29.69
N ASN A 255 -6.89 -8.87 -29.91
CA ASN A 255 -6.04 -10.04 -29.66
C ASN A 255 -5.46 -10.08 -28.24
N ALA A 256 -5.64 -9.02 -27.43
CA ALA A 256 -5.10 -8.96 -26.09
C ALA A 256 -6.06 -9.63 -25.10
N GLU A 257 -5.54 -10.52 -24.27
CA GLU A 257 -6.26 -11.05 -23.12
C GLU A 257 -6.12 -10.06 -21.95
N ILE A 258 -7.25 -9.55 -21.44
CA ILE A 258 -7.25 -8.51 -20.41
C ILE A 258 -7.95 -9.03 -19.16
N ALA A 259 -7.19 -9.15 -18.07
CA ALA A 259 -7.69 -9.42 -16.73
C ALA A 259 -7.87 -8.09 -15.97
N LEU A 260 -9.04 -7.92 -15.36
CA LEU A 260 -9.37 -6.76 -14.52
C LEU A 260 -9.51 -7.18 -13.07
N VAL A 261 -8.75 -6.52 -12.20
CA VAL A 261 -8.84 -6.65 -10.75
C VAL A 261 -9.27 -5.30 -10.18
N ASN A 262 -10.34 -5.31 -9.38
CA ASN A 262 -10.86 -4.09 -8.76
C ASN A 262 -10.84 -4.21 -7.24
N PRO A 263 -9.75 -3.81 -6.57
CA PRO A 263 -9.64 -3.83 -5.12
C PRO A 263 -10.19 -2.56 -4.47
N ALA A 264 -10.75 -1.63 -5.24
CA ALA A 264 -11.25 -0.36 -4.75
C ALA A 264 -12.25 -0.53 -3.60
N ILE A 265 -12.22 0.33 -2.60
CA ILE A 265 -13.04 0.27 -1.37
C ILE A 265 -13.73 1.60 -1.17
N GLY A 266 -15.06 1.59 -1.19
CA GLY A 266 -15.88 2.79 -0.96
C GLY A 266 -15.59 3.45 0.39
N GLY A 267 -15.58 4.79 0.44
CA GLY A 267 -15.33 5.59 1.64
C GLY A 267 -13.88 5.67 2.08
N THR A 268 -12.94 5.06 1.34
CA THR A 268 -11.52 5.09 1.72
C THR A 268 -10.74 6.22 1.05
N GLN A 269 -9.63 6.58 1.65
CA GLN A 269 -8.61 7.50 1.14
C GLN A 269 -7.46 6.72 0.46
N LEU A 270 -6.61 7.43 -0.28
CA LEU A 270 -5.41 6.84 -0.89
C LEU A 270 -4.53 6.14 0.14
N SER A 271 -4.28 6.74 1.28
CA SER A 271 -3.42 6.21 2.33
C SER A 271 -3.82 4.80 2.79
N GLN A 272 -5.10 4.57 3.04
CA GLN A 272 -5.63 3.26 3.45
C GLN A 272 -5.40 2.20 2.37
N ASN A 273 -5.54 2.57 1.10
CA ASN A 273 -5.27 1.67 -0.02
C ASN A 273 -3.77 1.40 -0.21
N LEU A 274 -2.90 2.34 0.16
CA LEU A 274 -1.45 2.12 0.17
C LEU A 274 -1.03 1.13 1.28
N ILE A 275 -1.70 1.13 2.42
CA ILE A 275 -1.50 0.12 3.46
C ILE A 275 -1.86 -1.27 2.93
N LEU A 276 -2.97 -1.40 2.24
CA LEU A 276 -3.50 -2.68 1.75
C LEU A 276 -2.85 -3.20 0.45
N MET A 277 -1.83 -2.54 -0.08
CA MET A 277 -1.26 -2.92 -1.39
C MET A 277 -0.71 -4.33 -1.46
N GLU A 278 -0.03 -4.80 -0.43
CA GLU A 278 0.55 -6.14 -0.39
C GLU A 278 -0.53 -7.23 -0.46
N GLN A 279 -1.72 -6.93 0.03
CA GLN A 279 -2.87 -7.82 -0.01
C GLN A 279 -3.67 -7.68 -1.31
N ASN A 280 -3.89 -6.45 -1.76
CA ASN A 280 -4.91 -6.13 -2.76
C ASN A 280 -4.34 -5.89 -4.17
N VAL A 281 -3.04 -5.65 -4.30
CA VAL A 281 -2.41 -5.29 -5.58
C VAL A 281 -1.31 -6.28 -5.97
N VAL A 282 -0.35 -6.49 -5.08
CA VAL A 282 0.87 -7.27 -5.37
C VAL A 282 0.60 -8.72 -5.81
N PRO A 283 -0.34 -9.48 -5.19
CA PRO A 283 -0.60 -10.87 -5.56
C PRO A 283 -1.10 -11.06 -6.99
N HIS A 284 -1.67 -10.01 -7.58
CA HIS A 284 -2.20 -10.04 -8.95
C HIS A 284 -1.15 -9.80 -10.03
N LYS A 285 0.10 -9.47 -9.64
CA LYS A 285 1.22 -9.22 -10.55
C LYS A 285 0.84 -8.27 -11.71
N PRO A 286 0.33 -7.06 -11.41
CA PRO A 286 -0.24 -6.17 -12.42
C PRO A 286 0.78 -5.71 -13.47
N ASP A 287 0.29 -5.49 -14.68
CA ASP A 287 1.00 -4.76 -15.75
C ASP A 287 0.65 -3.26 -15.71
N LEU A 288 -0.55 -2.92 -15.24
CA LEU A 288 -1.01 -1.56 -15.05
C LEU A 288 -1.70 -1.42 -13.70
N VAL A 289 -1.34 -0.38 -12.96
CA VAL A 289 -2.09 0.06 -11.77
C VAL A 289 -2.65 1.45 -12.07
N THR A 290 -3.98 1.61 -12.03
CA THR A 290 -4.62 2.92 -12.07
C THR A 290 -4.88 3.42 -10.65
N VAL A 291 -4.70 4.72 -10.41
CA VAL A 291 -4.87 5.36 -9.11
C VAL A 291 -5.93 6.45 -9.25
N CYS A 292 -7.12 6.20 -8.71
CA CYS A 292 -8.29 7.07 -8.82
C CYS A 292 -8.86 7.41 -7.42
N PHE A 293 -8.40 8.53 -6.86
CA PHE A 293 -8.78 9.00 -5.52
C PHE A 293 -8.95 10.53 -5.52
N GLY A 294 -9.32 11.09 -4.39
CA GLY A 294 -9.29 12.52 -4.13
C GLY A 294 -10.53 13.06 -3.41
N TYR A 295 -11.73 12.52 -3.62
CA TYR A 295 -12.91 13.04 -2.95
C TYR A 295 -12.82 12.87 -1.43
N ASN A 296 -12.61 11.65 -0.96
CA ASN A 296 -12.49 11.38 0.48
C ASN A 296 -11.22 11.98 1.08
N ASP A 297 -10.16 12.09 0.28
CA ASP A 297 -8.90 12.73 0.71
C ASP A 297 -9.13 14.23 0.95
N TYR A 298 -9.80 14.92 0.03
CA TYR A 298 -10.15 16.33 0.16
C TYR A 298 -11.10 16.57 1.33
N ASP A 299 -12.14 15.73 1.47
CA ASP A 299 -13.12 15.81 2.55
C ASP A 299 -12.49 15.53 3.92
N GLY A 300 -11.49 14.66 3.97
CA GLY A 300 -10.64 14.39 5.13
C GLY A 300 -9.66 15.51 5.48
N GLY A 301 -9.63 16.60 4.71
CA GLY A 301 -8.79 17.78 4.97
C GLY A 301 -7.48 17.82 4.20
N MET A 302 -7.22 16.85 3.31
CA MET A 302 -6.00 16.85 2.49
C MET A 302 -6.03 18.00 1.48
N ARG A 303 -4.90 18.66 1.29
CA ARG A 303 -4.69 19.76 0.35
C ARG A 303 -3.51 19.44 -0.57
N LYS A 304 -3.32 20.24 -1.62
CA LYS A 304 -2.35 19.99 -2.69
C LYS A 304 -0.97 19.54 -2.20
N ALA A 305 -0.40 20.25 -1.24
CA ALA A 305 0.96 19.94 -0.76
C ALA A 305 1.09 18.52 -0.18
N GLN A 306 0.12 18.11 0.63
CA GLN A 306 0.08 16.75 1.20
C GLN A 306 -0.30 15.72 0.13
N TRP A 307 -1.25 16.05 -0.73
CA TRP A 307 -1.66 15.20 -1.84
C TRP A 307 -0.49 14.82 -2.76
N VAL A 308 0.33 15.80 -3.15
CA VAL A 308 1.55 15.58 -3.93
C VAL A 308 2.49 14.61 -3.23
N LYS A 309 2.70 14.75 -1.91
CA LYS A 309 3.54 13.84 -1.13
C LYS A 309 2.99 12.42 -1.14
N PHE A 310 1.69 12.26 -0.86
CA PHE A 310 1.05 10.94 -0.83
C PHE A 310 1.03 10.27 -2.20
N LEU A 311 0.73 10.99 -3.27
CA LEU A 311 0.79 10.44 -4.62
C LEU A 311 2.22 10.02 -5.00
N ARG A 312 3.23 10.84 -4.72
CA ARG A 312 4.64 10.49 -4.96
C ARG A 312 5.01 9.22 -4.23
N PHE A 313 4.67 9.15 -2.97
CA PHE A 313 4.90 7.96 -2.16
C PHE A 313 4.14 6.74 -2.71
N GLY A 314 2.87 6.90 -3.07
CA GLY A 314 2.06 5.84 -3.65
C GLY A 314 2.67 5.27 -4.93
N VAL A 315 3.14 6.14 -5.84
CA VAL A 315 3.83 5.74 -7.07
C VAL A 315 5.10 4.94 -6.75
N ASP A 316 5.92 5.44 -5.82
CA ASP A 316 7.16 4.76 -5.43
C ASP A 316 6.87 3.41 -4.78
N ARG A 317 5.86 3.33 -3.91
CA ARG A 317 5.44 2.10 -3.27
C ARG A 317 4.89 1.08 -4.28
N ILE A 318 4.05 1.50 -5.23
CA ILE A 318 3.57 0.63 -6.31
C ILE A 318 4.77 0.05 -7.07
N ARG A 319 5.71 0.88 -7.47
CA ARG A 319 6.89 0.45 -8.22
C ARG A 319 7.79 -0.48 -7.43
N ARG A 320 8.05 -0.18 -6.16
CA ARG A 320 8.85 -1.05 -5.28
C ARG A 320 8.20 -2.43 -5.12
N LEU A 321 6.94 -2.45 -4.70
CA LEU A 321 6.23 -3.70 -4.39
C LEU A 321 5.91 -4.55 -5.63
N THR A 322 5.85 -3.94 -6.81
CA THR A 322 5.72 -4.66 -8.09
C THR A 322 7.06 -4.91 -8.79
N GLU A 323 8.19 -4.59 -8.15
CA GLU A 323 9.53 -4.72 -8.71
C GLU A 323 9.67 -4.02 -10.07
N GLY A 324 9.06 -2.85 -10.20
CA GLY A 324 9.03 -2.06 -11.43
C GLY A 324 8.21 -2.67 -12.57
N ARG A 325 7.50 -3.78 -12.35
CA ARG A 325 6.73 -4.48 -13.40
C ARG A 325 5.53 -3.66 -13.87
N ALA A 326 4.80 -3.06 -12.95
CA ALA A 326 3.60 -2.31 -13.28
C ALA A 326 3.90 -0.91 -13.81
N ASP A 327 3.28 -0.54 -14.89
CA ASP A 327 3.10 0.86 -15.24
C ASP A 327 2.07 1.48 -14.30
N VAL A 328 2.23 2.78 -14.00
CA VAL A 328 1.30 3.51 -13.14
C VAL A 328 0.60 4.59 -13.96
N LEU A 329 -0.73 4.60 -13.89
CA LEU A 329 -1.58 5.62 -14.51
C LEU A 329 -2.31 6.39 -13.40
N LEU A 330 -1.94 7.64 -13.22
CA LEU A 330 -2.66 8.54 -12.32
C LEU A 330 -3.88 9.10 -13.03
N LEU A 331 -5.02 9.12 -12.34
CA LEU A 331 -6.17 9.90 -12.75
C LEU A 331 -6.17 11.21 -11.95
N THR A 332 -6.44 12.33 -12.62
CA THR A 332 -6.78 13.54 -11.88
C THR A 332 -8.09 13.31 -11.13
N THR A 333 -8.28 14.05 -10.05
CA THR A 333 -9.45 13.87 -9.19
C THR A 333 -10.75 14.11 -9.96
N CYS A 334 -11.71 13.18 -9.85
CA CYS A 334 -13.08 13.42 -10.31
C CYS A 334 -13.71 14.47 -9.39
N PRO A 335 -14.00 15.69 -9.85
CA PRO A 335 -14.59 16.70 -8.98
C PRO A 335 -16.03 16.32 -8.67
N ALA A 336 -16.47 16.46 -7.41
CA ALA A 336 -17.90 16.39 -7.10
C ALA A 336 -18.63 17.60 -7.69
N ALA A 337 -19.88 17.45 -8.11
CA ALA A 337 -20.63 18.50 -8.81
C ALA A 337 -20.68 19.84 -8.06
N THR A 338 -20.63 19.79 -6.74
CA THR A 338 -20.67 20.98 -5.85
C THR A 338 -19.30 21.55 -5.48
N ARG A 339 -18.20 20.90 -5.88
CA ARG A 339 -16.83 21.24 -5.43
C ARG A 339 -15.81 21.29 -6.57
N TRP A 340 -16.20 21.67 -7.77
CA TRP A 340 -15.31 21.65 -8.94
C TRP A 340 -14.09 22.55 -8.78
N GLU A 341 -14.30 23.79 -8.34
CA GLU A 341 -13.19 24.73 -8.14
C GLU A 341 -12.32 24.35 -6.93
N GLU A 342 -12.94 23.92 -5.84
CA GLU A 342 -12.24 23.59 -4.60
C GLU A 342 -11.32 22.38 -4.75
N MET A 343 -11.77 21.35 -5.47
CA MET A 343 -10.99 20.10 -5.66
C MET A 343 -9.92 20.20 -6.75
N LYS A 344 -9.88 21.30 -7.50
CA LYS A 344 -8.94 21.54 -8.59
C LYS A 344 -7.48 21.43 -8.13
N GLU A 345 -7.16 21.86 -6.94
CA GLU A 345 -5.81 21.79 -6.37
C GLU A 345 -5.27 20.36 -6.30
N LEU A 346 -6.13 19.35 -6.05
CA LEU A 346 -5.70 17.95 -6.04
C LEU A 346 -5.39 17.45 -7.46
N SER A 347 -6.16 17.89 -8.45
CA SER A 347 -5.91 17.58 -9.87
C SER A 347 -4.61 18.20 -10.35
N GLU A 348 -4.31 19.44 -9.95
CA GLU A 348 -3.01 20.07 -10.21
C GLU A 348 -1.86 19.28 -9.58
N GLY A 349 -2.04 18.81 -8.34
CA GLY A 349 -1.08 17.94 -7.67
C GLY A 349 -0.85 16.62 -8.41
N ALA A 350 -1.89 16.00 -8.93
CA ALA A 350 -1.78 14.77 -9.72
C ALA A 350 -0.99 14.99 -11.04
N ARG A 351 -1.24 16.11 -11.74
CA ARG A 351 -0.46 16.49 -12.94
C ARG A 351 1.02 16.70 -12.60
N GLU A 352 1.31 17.40 -11.50
CA GLU A 352 2.68 17.62 -11.03
C GLU A 352 3.39 16.30 -10.75
N VAL A 353 2.73 15.38 -10.04
CA VAL A 353 3.31 14.09 -9.72
C VAL A 353 3.48 13.22 -10.97
N ALA A 354 2.51 13.22 -11.87
CA ALA A 354 2.61 12.47 -13.12
C ALA A 354 3.84 12.89 -13.93
N ALA A 355 4.05 14.19 -14.08
CA ALA A 355 5.23 14.73 -14.77
C ALA A 355 6.53 14.38 -14.03
N GLY A 356 6.60 14.63 -12.71
CA GLY A 356 7.81 14.42 -11.91
C GLY A 356 8.19 12.96 -11.74
N LYS A 357 7.21 12.06 -11.63
CA LYS A 357 7.43 10.62 -11.48
C LYS A 357 7.38 9.86 -12.82
N LYS A 358 7.15 10.54 -13.93
CA LYS A 358 7.07 9.95 -15.28
C LYS A 358 6.04 8.79 -15.31
N THR A 359 4.85 9.01 -14.74
CA THR A 359 3.72 8.08 -14.85
C THR A 359 2.87 8.42 -16.06
N GLY A 360 1.92 7.56 -16.43
CA GLY A 360 0.80 7.98 -17.26
C GLY A 360 -0.12 8.93 -16.49
N LEU A 361 -0.89 9.72 -17.24
CA LEU A 361 -1.93 10.61 -16.71
C LEU A 361 -3.20 10.50 -17.55
N ALA A 362 -4.32 10.25 -16.89
CA ALA A 362 -5.66 10.42 -17.44
C ALA A 362 -6.28 11.68 -16.82
N ASP A 363 -6.41 12.74 -17.60
CA ASP A 363 -6.86 14.04 -17.10
C ASP A 363 -8.39 14.13 -17.05
N VAL A 364 -8.95 13.41 -16.07
CA VAL A 364 -10.40 13.29 -15.85
C VAL A 364 -11.03 14.64 -15.50
N GLU A 365 -10.37 15.45 -14.67
CA GLU A 365 -10.89 16.77 -14.32
C GLU A 365 -11.07 17.65 -15.55
N ALA A 366 -10.07 17.72 -16.43
CA ALA A 366 -10.19 18.50 -17.67
C ALA A 366 -11.31 17.97 -18.59
N ALA A 367 -11.48 16.63 -18.67
CA ALA A 367 -12.58 16.02 -19.40
C ALA A 367 -13.95 16.40 -18.81
N PHE A 368 -14.07 16.39 -17.48
CA PHE A 368 -15.29 16.77 -16.76
C PHE A 368 -15.63 18.25 -16.95
N LEU A 369 -14.65 19.15 -16.84
CA LEU A 369 -14.84 20.58 -17.08
C LEU A 369 -15.36 20.83 -18.50
N LYS A 370 -14.80 20.16 -19.50
CA LYS A 370 -15.21 20.26 -20.89
C LYS A 370 -16.62 19.71 -21.12
N ALA A 371 -16.91 18.50 -20.65
CA ALA A 371 -18.18 17.85 -20.85
C ALA A 371 -19.31 18.47 -20.02
N GLY A 372 -19.00 18.99 -18.82
CA GLY A 372 -19.96 19.60 -17.91
C GLY A 372 -20.27 21.06 -18.19
N ALA A 373 -19.62 21.69 -19.17
CA ALA A 373 -19.90 23.06 -19.55
C ALA A 373 -21.38 23.21 -19.97
N GLY A 374 -22.19 23.84 -19.17
CA GLY A 374 -23.63 24.04 -19.38
C GLY A 374 -24.54 23.09 -18.62
N ASN A 375 -24.20 21.84 -18.40
CA ASN A 375 -24.96 20.90 -17.55
C ASN A 375 -24.05 19.83 -16.94
N LYS A 376 -23.39 20.16 -15.84
CA LYS A 376 -22.50 19.22 -15.15
C LYS A 376 -23.23 18.13 -14.37
N GLU A 377 -24.48 18.37 -13.96
CA GLU A 377 -25.22 17.43 -13.11
C GLU A 377 -25.51 16.09 -13.81
N ARG A 378 -25.62 16.07 -15.14
CA ARG A 378 -25.80 14.84 -15.93
C ARG A 378 -24.70 13.80 -15.75
N LEU A 379 -23.53 14.22 -15.30
CA LEU A 379 -22.38 13.34 -15.09
C LEU A 379 -22.49 12.56 -13.75
N TYR A 380 -23.44 12.91 -12.89
CA TYR A 380 -23.54 12.42 -11.53
C TYR A 380 -24.85 11.71 -11.24
N CYS A 381 -24.84 10.91 -10.17
CA CYS A 381 -26.04 10.47 -9.50
C CYS A 381 -26.72 11.63 -8.75
N SER A 382 -27.91 11.38 -8.18
CA SER A 382 -28.71 12.37 -7.45
C SER A 382 -28.00 13.02 -6.26
N ASP A 383 -27.00 12.33 -5.69
CA ASP A 383 -26.18 12.86 -4.57
C ASP A 383 -25.10 13.85 -5.03
N LYS A 384 -24.92 14.03 -6.33
CA LYS A 384 -23.98 14.99 -6.92
C LYS A 384 -22.48 14.72 -6.60
N VAL A 385 -22.18 13.55 -6.09
CA VAL A 385 -20.82 13.06 -5.76
C VAL A 385 -20.47 11.86 -6.60
N HIS A 386 -21.33 10.83 -6.58
CA HIS A 386 -21.08 9.60 -7.31
C HIS A 386 -21.45 9.75 -8.79
N LEU A 387 -20.70 9.03 -9.62
CA LEU A 387 -20.83 9.13 -11.08
C LEU A 387 -22.12 8.47 -11.57
N GLY A 388 -22.82 9.16 -12.46
CA GLY A 388 -23.87 8.57 -13.28
C GLY A 388 -23.25 7.83 -14.48
N PRO A 389 -24.11 7.17 -15.32
CA PRO A 389 -23.62 6.43 -16.50
C PRO A 389 -22.75 7.27 -17.44
N GLU A 390 -23.09 8.53 -17.69
CA GLU A 390 -22.29 9.43 -18.52
C GLU A 390 -20.94 9.78 -17.87
N GLY A 391 -20.93 10.00 -16.56
CA GLY A 391 -19.68 10.24 -15.83
C GLY A 391 -18.74 9.03 -15.90
N HIS A 392 -19.26 7.83 -15.69
CA HIS A 392 -18.47 6.59 -15.84
C HIS A 392 -17.94 6.41 -17.27
N ALA A 393 -18.75 6.67 -18.29
CA ALA A 393 -18.32 6.61 -19.68
C ALA A 393 -17.17 7.60 -19.95
N LEU A 394 -17.30 8.83 -19.46
CA LEU A 394 -16.29 9.87 -19.63
C LEU A 394 -14.95 9.51 -18.97
N VAL A 395 -14.97 8.95 -17.74
CA VAL A 395 -13.76 8.45 -17.09
C VAL A 395 -13.13 7.34 -17.91
N ALA A 396 -13.92 6.36 -18.35
CA ALA A 396 -13.42 5.23 -19.15
C ALA A 396 -12.79 5.68 -20.47
N GLU A 397 -13.42 6.62 -21.19
CA GLU A 397 -12.88 7.20 -22.42
C GLU A 397 -11.57 7.93 -22.17
N THR A 398 -11.50 8.74 -21.10
CA THR A 398 -10.29 9.47 -20.75
C THR A 398 -9.13 8.53 -20.42
N VAL A 399 -9.39 7.47 -19.68
CA VAL A 399 -8.37 6.44 -19.38
C VAL A 399 -7.98 5.68 -20.64
N LEU A 400 -8.96 5.30 -21.48
CA LEU A 400 -8.70 4.62 -22.73
C LEU A 400 -7.84 5.47 -23.68
N ASP A 401 -8.01 6.79 -23.68
CA ASP A 401 -7.21 7.72 -24.48
C ASP A 401 -5.77 7.83 -23.97
N ALA A 402 -5.54 7.72 -22.68
CA ALA A 402 -4.19 7.64 -22.11
C ALA A 402 -3.45 6.33 -22.45
N LEU A 403 -4.14 5.32 -22.97
CA LEU A 403 -3.61 3.99 -23.32
C LEU A 403 -3.54 3.77 -24.87
N LYS A 404 -3.14 4.79 -25.61
CA LYS A 404 -2.99 4.73 -27.09
C LYS A 404 -1.58 4.34 -27.54
#